data_3d7880bb539d373e7ce33c4a27f76abc
#
_entry.id   3d7880bb539d373e7ce33c4a27f76abc
#
_cell.length_a   1.000
_cell.length_b   1.000
_cell.length_c   1.000
_cell.angle_alpha   90.00
_cell.angle_beta   90.00
_cell.angle_gamma   90.00
#
_symmetry.space_group_name_H-M   'P 1'
#
loop_
_entity.id
_entity.type
_entity.pdbx_description
1 polymer ?
#
loop_
_entity_poly.entity_id
_entity_poly.type
_entity_poly.pdbx_seq_one_letter_code
_entity_poly.pdbx_strand_id
1 'polypeptide(L)'
;FRRTRIGRLSTPVWSVVGLHRPAEFNRGHVPAFLAGEEPREYVCVYPFVRSYEWYLLPDEERREMLAEHGRMAAPYPDVRANTVSSFGLNDYEWMLAFEADELHRIVDLMRHLRGAKARLHTREEVPFYTGRRKSVAELVDSLP
;
A
#
# COMPACT_ATOMS: atom_id res chain seq x y z
N PHE A 1 6.68 10.99 19.68
CA PHE A 1 7.74 9.99 19.54
C PHE A 1 9.10 10.55 19.99
N ARG A 2 9.66 11.61 19.35
CA ARG A 2 11.01 12.17 19.66
C ARG A 2 11.23 12.55 21.12
N ARG A 3 10.17 12.85 21.90
CA ARG A 3 10.26 13.17 23.34
C ARG A 3 10.35 11.92 24.24
N THR A 4 10.09 10.74 23.72
CA THR A 4 10.24 9.46 24.46
C THR A 4 11.70 9.02 24.51
N ARG A 5 12.03 8.11 25.43
CA ARG A 5 13.37 7.51 25.52
C ARG A 5 13.73 6.79 24.21
N ILE A 6 12.84 5.97 23.68
CA ILE A 6 13.02 5.28 22.39
C ILE A 6 13.25 6.27 21.27
N GLY A 7 12.42 7.31 21.17
CA GLY A 7 12.56 8.31 20.09
C GLY A 7 13.86 9.10 20.13
N ARG A 8 14.48 9.26 21.30
CA ARG A 8 15.81 9.89 21.41
C ARG A 8 16.95 8.96 21.00
N LEU A 9 16.76 7.66 21.09
CA LEU A 9 17.73 6.63 20.73
C LEU A 9 17.57 6.09 19.32
N SER A 10 16.56 6.58 18.58
CA SER A 10 16.22 6.11 17.24
C SER A 10 16.42 7.19 16.19
N THR A 11 16.91 6.79 15.03
CA THR A 11 16.99 7.67 13.85
C THR A 11 15.82 7.35 12.91
N PRO A 12 14.99 8.34 12.51
CA PRO A 12 13.96 8.14 11.51
C PRO A 12 14.59 7.74 10.18
N VAL A 13 14.15 6.61 9.61
CA VAL A 13 14.65 6.12 8.32
C VAL A 13 13.73 6.59 7.19
N TRP A 14 12.42 6.56 7.40
CA TRP A 14 11.42 6.88 6.38
C TRP A 14 10.14 7.39 7.03
N SER A 15 9.55 8.42 6.46
CA SER A 15 8.27 8.98 6.91
C SER A 15 7.59 9.66 5.74
N VAL A 16 6.37 9.27 5.45
CA VAL A 16 5.55 9.82 4.36
C VAL A 16 4.15 10.11 4.87
N VAL A 17 3.47 11.03 4.21
CA VAL A 17 2.09 11.41 4.49
C VAL A 17 1.23 11.07 3.29
N GLY A 18 0.08 10.46 3.54
CA GLY A 18 -0.95 10.22 2.55
C GLY A 18 -2.32 10.66 3.06
N LEU A 19 -3.18 11.04 2.15
CA LEU A 19 -4.56 11.41 2.41
C LEU A 19 -5.51 10.48 1.68
N HIS A 20 -6.58 10.06 2.35
CA HIS A 20 -7.63 9.33 1.66
C HIS A 20 -8.32 10.24 0.62
N ARG A 21 -8.36 9.78 -0.60
CA ARG A 21 -9.18 10.32 -1.69
C ARG A 21 -9.86 9.14 -2.40
N PRO A 22 -11.11 9.29 -2.85
CA PRO A 22 -11.76 8.26 -3.65
C PRO A 22 -10.88 7.86 -4.83
N ALA A 23 -10.79 6.57 -5.10
CA ALA A 23 -10.08 6.06 -6.27
C ALA A 23 -10.77 6.55 -7.56
N GLU A 24 -9.98 6.74 -8.61
CA GLU A 24 -10.42 7.34 -9.87
C GLU A 24 -11.66 6.63 -10.46
N PHE A 25 -11.68 5.31 -10.45
CA PHE A 25 -12.76 4.49 -11.02
C PHE A 25 -13.47 3.59 -10.02
N ASN A 26 -13.13 3.68 -8.71
CA ASN A 26 -13.80 2.96 -7.64
C ASN A 26 -14.00 3.85 -6.41
N ARG A 27 -14.98 4.73 -6.48
CA ARG A 27 -15.26 5.71 -5.42
C ARG A 27 -15.78 5.11 -4.12
N GLY A 28 -16.26 3.87 -4.15
CA GLY A 28 -16.78 3.17 -2.96
C GLY A 28 -15.69 2.50 -2.11
N HIS A 29 -14.44 2.42 -2.61
CA HIS A 29 -13.36 1.79 -1.88
C HIS A 29 -12.85 2.71 -0.76
N VAL A 30 -13.00 2.24 0.49
CA VAL A 30 -12.49 2.91 1.69
C VAL A 30 -11.40 2.03 2.30
N PRO A 31 -10.23 2.57 2.63
CA PRO A 31 -9.20 1.82 3.35
C PRO A 31 -9.74 1.24 4.66
N ALA A 32 -9.36 0.02 4.99
CA ALA A 32 -9.86 -0.72 6.13
C ALA A 32 -9.64 0.02 7.46
N PHE A 33 -8.50 0.68 7.62
CA PHE A 33 -8.18 1.47 8.82
C PHE A 33 -9.09 2.70 9.00
N LEU A 34 -9.66 3.25 7.93
CA LEU A 34 -10.68 4.31 7.99
C LEU A 34 -12.08 3.74 8.22
N ALA A 35 -12.33 2.53 7.77
CA ALA A 35 -13.58 1.82 8.04
C ALA A 35 -13.66 1.24 9.45
N GLY A 36 -12.59 1.36 10.26
CA GLY A 36 -12.53 0.82 11.62
C GLY A 36 -12.43 -0.70 11.66
N GLU A 37 -11.96 -1.34 10.60
CA GLU A 37 -11.79 -2.77 10.55
C GLU A 37 -10.54 -3.21 11.35
N GLU A 38 -10.63 -4.38 11.99
CA GLU A 38 -9.47 -4.95 12.71
C GLU A 38 -8.30 -5.20 11.76
N PRO A 39 -7.07 -4.81 12.14
CA PRO A 39 -5.87 -5.08 11.35
C PRO A 39 -5.63 -6.58 11.21
N ARG A 40 -5.06 -6.97 10.07
CA ARG A 40 -4.61 -8.35 9.83
C ARG A 40 -3.24 -8.61 10.48
N GLU A 41 -2.80 -9.88 10.43
CA GLU A 41 -1.55 -10.32 11.07
C GLU A 41 -0.30 -9.72 10.43
N TYR A 42 -0.28 -9.56 9.10
CA TYR A 42 0.83 -9.00 8.34
C TYR A 42 0.41 -7.77 7.57
N VAL A 43 1.36 -6.84 7.42
CA VAL A 43 1.22 -5.66 6.56
C VAL A 43 2.46 -5.50 5.69
N CYS A 44 2.26 -5.14 4.42
CA CYS A 44 3.30 -4.73 3.49
C CYS A 44 2.99 -3.33 3.00
N VAL A 45 3.80 -2.34 3.40
CA VAL A 45 3.65 -0.93 3.03
C VAL A 45 4.68 -0.56 1.99
N TYR A 46 4.25 0.11 0.92
CA TYR A 46 5.15 0.62 -0.11
C TYR A 46 4.52 1.81 -0.84
N PRO A 47 5.35 2.72 -1.36
CA PRO A 47 4.90 3.78 -2.25
C PRO A 47 4.78 3.28 -3.69
N PHE A 48 4.04 4.00 -4.52
CA PHE A 48 4.20 3.83 -5.95
C PHE A 48 3.99 5.14 -6.72
N VAL A 49 4.61 5.22 -7.89
CA VAL A 49 4.54 6.34 -8.82
C VAL A 49 4.20 5.82 -10.21
N ARG A 50 3.22 6.44 -10.86
CA ARG A 50 2.84 6.12 -12.23
C ARG A 50 3.90 6.56 -13.24
N SER A 51 3.88 5.97 -14.44
CA SER A 51 4.65 6.50 -15.56
C SER A 51 4.12 7.88 -15.98
N TYR A 52 4.96 8.67 -16.64
CA TYR A 52 4.57 10.01 -17.08
C TYR A 52 3.37 10.01 -18.02
N GLU A 53 3.23 8.97 -18.84
CA GLU A 53 2.17 8.82 -19.80
C GLU A 53 0.82 8.44 -19.17
N TRP A 54 0.83 7.82 -17.98
CA TRP A 54 -0.40 7.30 -17.36
C TRP A 54 -1.54 8.31 -17.32
N TYR A 55 -1.27 9.49 -16.81
CA TYR A 55 -2.28 10.53 -16.65
C TYR A 55 -2.66 11.25 -17.97
N LEU A 56 -1.90 10.98 -19.04
CA LEU A 56 -2.16 11.50 -20.38
C LEU A 56 -2.94 10.50 -21.25
N LEU A 57 -3.08 9.26 -20.80
CA LEU A 57 -3.89 8.26 -21.48
C LEU A 57 -5.37 8.62 -21.43
N PRO A 58 -6.16 8.23 -22.45
CA PRO A 58 -7.61 8.33 -22.39
C PRO A 58 -8.18 7.62 -21.16
N ASP A 59 -9.21 8.18 -20.55
CA ASP A 59 -9.87 7.61 -19.36
C ASP A 59 -10.31 6.16 -19.57
N GLU A 60 -10.75 5.82 -20.78
CA GLU A 60 -11.20 4.47 -21.13
C GLU A 60 -10.07 3.45 -21.03
N GLU A 61 -8.88 3.76 -21.56
CA GLU A 61 -7.72 2.87 -21.50
C GLU A 61 -7.28 2.65 -20.04
N ARG A 62 -7.24 3.70 -19.23
CA ARG A 62 -6.92 3.60 -17.79
C ARG A 62 -7.93 2.74 -17.06
N ARG A 63 -9.23 2.94 -17.36
CA ARG A 63 -10.32 2.16 -16.77
C ARG A 63 -10.23 0.69 -17.11
N GLU A 64 -9.93 0.33 -18.36
CA GLU A 64 -9.74 -1.06 -18.80
C GLU A 64 -8.58 -1.73 -18.08
N MET A 65 -7.41 -1.07 -17.99
CA MET A 65 -6.25 -1.59 -17.29
C MET A 65 -6.51 -1.77 -15.79
N LEU A 66 -7.21 -0.84 -15.15
CA LEU A 66 -7.56 -0.97 -13.74
C LEU A 66 -8.66 -2.01 -13.50
N ALA A 67 -9.59 -2.19 -14.43
CA ALA A 67 -10.56 -3.27 -14.38
C ALA A 67 -9.90 -4.65 -14.54
N GLU A 68 -8.91 -4.78 -15.44
CA GLU A 68 -8.07 -5.99 -15.56
C GLU A 68 -7.34 -6.27 -14.25
N HIS A 69 -6.66 -5.28 -13.69
CA HIS A 69 -5.97 -5.36 -12.41
C HIS A 69 -6.90 -5.83 -11.29
N GLY A 70 -8.11 -5.26 -11.20
CA GLY A 70 -9.13 -5.66 -10.23
C GLY A 70 -9.58 -7.11 -10.42
N ARG A 71 -9.80 -7.57 -11.65
CA ARG A 71 -10.14 -8.98 -11.93
C ARG A 71 -9.01 -9.93 -11.53
N MET A 72 -7.76 -9.54 -11.76
CA MET A 72 -6.60 -10.34 -11.34
C MET A 72 -6.45 -10.39 -9.83
N ALA A 73 -6.86 -9.36 -9.11
CA ALA A 73 -6.87 -9.34 -7.65
C ALA A 73 -8.04 -10.15 -7.02
N ALA A 74 -9.13 -10.39 -7.76
CA ALA A 74 -10.34 -11.04 -7.25
C ALA A 74 -10.11 -12.43 -6.61
N PRO A 75 -9.15 -13.28 -7.04
CA PRO A 75 -8.83 -14.54 -6.37
C PRO A 75 -8.17 -14.42 -4.99
N TYR A 76 -7.92 -13.19 -4.53
CA TYR A 76 -7.24 -12.87 -3.26
C TYR A 76 -8.13 -12.05 -2.31
N PRO A 77 -9.36 -12.50 -1.97
CA PRO A 77 -10.27 -11.73 -1.12
C PRO A 77 -9.78 -11.63 0.32
N ASP A 78 -8.83 -12.47 0.71
CA ASP A 78 -8.14 -12.51 1.98
C ASP A 78 -7.00 -11.49 2.10
N VAL A 79 -6.58 -10.88 0.98
CA VAL A 79 -5.59 -9.80 0.97
C VAL A 79 -6.30 -8.47 0.82
N ARG A 80 -6.23 -7.67 1.87
CA ARG A 80 -6.84 -6.34 1.92
C ARG A 80 -5.88 -5.30 1.34
N ALA A 81 -6.35 -4.49 0.42
CA ALA A 81 -5.59 -3.39 -0.16
C ALA A 81 -6.05 -2.05 0.41
N ASN A 82 -5.14 -1.33 1.05
CA ASN A 82 -5.36 0.03 1.51
C ASN A 82 -4.52 0.98 0.64
N THR A 83 -5.15 1.97 0.04
CA THR A 83 -4.48 2.93 -0.83
C THR A 83 -4.85 4.35 -0.42
N VAL A 84 -3.84 5.20 -0.28
CA VAL A 84 -4.02 6.63 -0.02
C VAL A 84 -3.19 7.46 -1.01
N SER A 85 -3.67 8.66 -1.29
CA SER A 85 -3.03 9.61 -2.22
C SER A 85 -1.96 10.40 -1.48
N SER A 86 -0.82 10.64 -2.14
CA SER A 86 0.33 11.36 -1.58
C SER A 86 0.83 12.50 -2.46
N PHE A 87 0.12 12.83 -3.54
CA PHE A 87 0.51 13.89 -4.48
C PHE A 87 0.82 15.21 -3.77
N GLY A 88 2.02 15.74 -4.02
CA GLY A 88 2.46 17.01 -3.45
C GLY A 88 2.78 17.00 -1.96
N LEU A 89 2.68 15.84 -1.29
CA LEU A 89 2.97 15.68 0.14
C LEU A 89 4.36 15.09 0.40
N ASN A 90 4.92 14.42 -0.59
CA ASN A 90 6.25 13.81 -0.61
C ASN A 90 6.63 13.46 -2.06
N ASP A 91 7.70 12.69 -2.26
CA ASP A 91 8.21 12.30 -3.59
C ASP A 91 7.37 11.24 -4.30
N TYR A 92 6.32 10.71 -3.66
CA TYR A 92 5.47 9.66 -4.20
C TYR A 92 4.06 10.17 -4.51
N GLU A 93 3.34 9.43 -5.36
CA GLU A 93 1.95 9.72 -5.74
C GLU A 93 0.95 8.96 -4.88
N TRP A 94 1.31 7.73 -4.52
CA TRP A 94 0.44 6.79 -3.81
C TRP A 94 1.21 6.04 -2.73
N MET A 95 0.49 5.74 -1.65
CA MET A 95 0.94 4.83 -0.61
C MET A 95 -0.03 3.65 -0.55
N LEU A 96 0.53 2.44 -0.61
CA LEU A 96 -0.22 1.21 -0.50
C LEU A 96 0.16 0.46 0.77
N ALA A 97 -0.84 -0.21 1.37
CA ALA A 97 -0.63 -1.15 2.45
C ALA A 97 -1.49 -2.39 2.19
N PHE A 98 -0.86 -3.50 1.83
CA PHE A 98 -1.51 -4.80 1.79
C PHE A 98 -1.51 -5.43 3.16
N GLU A 99 -2.66 -5.96 3.58
CA GLU A 99 -2.81 -6.70 4.82
C GLU A 99 -3.35 -8.11 4.54
N ALA A 100 -2.80 -9.10 5.23
CA ALA A 100 -3.30 -10.49 5.21
C ALA A 100 -2.95 -11.21 6.51
N ASP A 101 -3.69 -12.28 6.82
CA ASP A 101 -3.38 -13.13 7.97
C ASP A 101 -2.25 -14.11 7.64
N GLU A 102 -2.01 -14.37 6.34
CA GLU A 102 -0.94 -15.23 5.85
C GLU A 102 0.01 -14.45 4.92
N LEU A 103 1.30 -14.36 5.28
CA LEU A 103 2.26 -13.56 4.54
C LEU A 103 2.43 -13.98 3.07
N HIS A 104 2.37 -15.30 2.80
CA HIS A 104 2.51 -15.82 1.44
C HIS A 104 1.40 -15.31 0.50
N ARG A 105 0.20 -15.02 1.02
CA ARG A 105 -0.91 -14.49 0.22
C ARG A 105 -0.61 -13.11 -0.37
N ILE A 106 0.10 -12.26 0.38
CA ILE A 106 0.58 -10.98 -0.14
C ILE A 106 1.59 -11.21 -1.28
N VAL A 107 2.50 -12.17 -1.11
CA VAL A 107 3.49 -12.52 -2.13
C VAL A 107 2.81 -13.06 -3.41
N ASP A 108 1.84 -13.94 -3.25
CA ASP A 108 1.12 -14.54 -4.38
C ASP A 108 0.33 -13.48 -5.17
N LEU A 109 -0.40 -12.59 -4.47
CA LEU A 109 -1.09 -11.46 -5.10
C LEU A 109 -0.11 -10.59 -5.87
N MET A 110 0.98 -10.16 -5.22
CA MET A 110 1.98 -9.29 -5.84
C MET A 110 2.60 -9.93 -7.09
N ARG A 111 2.94 -11.23 -7.04
CA ARG A 111 3.46 -11.97 -8.20
C ARG A 111 2.43 -12.03 -9.33
N HIS A 112 1.19 -12.33 -9.02
CA HIS A 112 0.11 -12.39 -10.01
C HIS A 112 -0.10 -11.04 -10.69
N LEU A 113 -0.16 -9.97 -9.93
CA LEU A 113 -0.35 -8.61 -10.46
C LEU A 113 0.82 -8.07 -11.29
N ARG A 114 2.00 -8.72 -11.24
CA ARG A 114 3.10 -8.39 -12.17
C ARG A 114 2.74 -8.65 -13.63
N GLY A 115 1.75 -9.50 -13.91
CA GLY A 115 1.22 -9.75 -15.26
C GLY A 115 0.15 -8.75 -15.73
N ALA A 116 -0.31 -7.83 -14.90
CA ALA A 116 -1.32 -6.84 -15.27
C ALA A 116 -0.75 -5.75 -16.18
N LYS A 117 -1.51 -5.32 -17.20
CA LYS A 117 -1.10 -4.24 -18.12
C LYS A 117 -0.79 -2.93 -17.40
N ALA A 118 -1.51 -2.61 -16.32
CA ALA A 118 -1.24 -1.43 -15.50
C ALA A 118 0.21 -1.38 -14.97
N ARG A 119 0.93 -2.52 -14.94
CA ARG A 119 2.34 -2.60 -14.56
C ARG A 119 3.26 -1.84 -15.51
N LEU A 120 2.93 -1.74 -16.78
CA LEU A 120 3.69 -0.95 -17.77
C LEU A 120 3.74 0.54 -17.41
N HIS A 121 2.78 1.00 -16.62
CA HIS A 121 2.65 2.37 -16.17
C HIS A 121 3.02 2.54 -14.68
N THR A 122 3.94 1.74 -14.16
CA THR A 122 4.52 1.91 -12.83
C THR A 122 6.01 2.26 -12.99
N ARG A 123 6.38 3.46 -12.57
CA ARG A 123 7.77 3.96 -12.66
C ARG A 123 8.58 3.60 -11.43
N GLU A 124 7.95 3.66 -10.25
CA GLU A 124 8.62 3.44 -8.98
C GLU A 124 7.69 2.71 -7.99
N GLU A 125 8.26 1.79 -7.22
CA GLU A 125 7.57 0.97 -6.22
C GLU A 125 8.49 0.62 -5.03
N VAL A 126 9.37 1.49 -4.64
CA VAL A 126 10.31 1.24 -3.53
C VAL A 126 10.33 2.40 -2.56
N PRO A 127 10.65 2.17 -1.28
CA PRO A 127 10.99 0.91 -0.61
C PRO A 127 9.77 0.09 -0.18
N PHE A 128 9.96 -1.22 0.09
CA PHE A 128 8.97 -2.09 0.72
C PHE A 128 9.29 -2.28 2.19
N TYR A 129 8.27 -2.11 3.04
CA TYR A 129 8.35 -2.42 4.47
C TYR A 129 7.29 -3.44 4.83
N THR A 130 7.72 -4.61 5.27
CA THR A 130 6.83 -5.71 5.66
C THR A 130 7.05 -6.06 7.11
N GLY A 131 5.96 -6.19 7.86
CA GLY A 131 6.00 -6.51 9.28
C GLY A 131 4.83 -7.37 9.71
N ARG A 132 5.02 -8.01 10.88
CA ARG A 132 4.00 -8.76 11.59
C ARG A 132 3.40 -7.90 12.70
N ARG A 133 2.10 -8.01 12.92
CA ARG A 133 1.40 -7.37 14.05
C ARG A 133 1.97 -7.89 15.36
N LYS A 134 2.29 -6.97 16.26
CA LYS A 134 2.73 -7.26 17.64
C LYS A 134 2.08 -6.29 18.60
N SER A 135 1.87 -6.71 19.82
CA SER A 135 1.57 -5.79 20.91
C SER A 135 2.78 -4.89 21.19
N VAL A 136 2.55 -3.75 21.83
CA VAL A 136 3.65 -2.83 22.22
C VAL A 136 4.66 -3.53 23.14
N ALA A 137 4.19 -4.39 24.04
CA ALA A 137 5.04 -5.15 24.95
C ALA A 137 5.97 -6.10 24.16
N GLU A 138 5.40 -6.95 23.28
CA GLU A 138 6.16 -7.86 22.41
C GLU A 138 7.15 -7.12 21.51
N LEU A 139 6.76 -5.93 21.01
CA LEU A 139 7.66 -5.11 20.20
C LEU A 139 8.87 -4.65 21.04
N VAL A 140 8.62 -4.13 22.24
CA VAL A 140 9.69 -3.67 23.15
C VAL A 140 10.61 -4.83 23.55
N ASP A 141 10.05 -6.00 23.89
CA ASP A 141 10.81 -7.19 24.27
C ASP A 141 11.63 -7.78 23.11
N SER A 142 11.27 -7.46 21.87
CA SER A 142 12.01 -7.91 20.67
C SER A 142 13.13 -6.96 20.23
N LEU A 143 13.29 -5.81 20.88
CA LEU A 143 14.39 -4.88 20.58
C LEU A 143 15.68 -5.37 21.23
N PRO A 144 16.86 -5.20 20.57
CA PRO A 144 18.15 -5.54 21.11
C PRO A 144 18.55 -4.70 22.33
#